data_668824ef97a2d546d1b3c10de258a18a
#
_entry.id   668824ef97a2d546d1b3c10de258a18a
#
_cell.length_a   1.000
_cell.length_b   1.000
_cell.length_c   1.000
_cell.angle_alpha   90.00
_cell.angle_beta   90.00
_cell.angle_gamma   90.00
#
_symmetry.space_group_name_H-M   'P 1'
#
loop_
_entity.id
_entity.type
_entity.pdbx_description
1 polymer ?
#
loop_
_entity_poly.entity_id
_entity_poly.type
_entity_poly.pdbx_seq_one_letter_code
_entity_poly.pdbx_strand_id
1 'polypeptide(L)'
;MSASIIAIILSAAMLHAVWNAIVKTAVDRTTTLGLVALGQVLPGAVMVSILPLPSIESFIYIVLSTLVHFAYFFLLGRAYQHGDLSVVYPIARGIVPALVSLWAMLLLGEVLPALAWVGIGLIIVGILLSNWKALRSGVGKTTLGLALGTGFCISIYSLVDGVGVRLSGNTLSYWAWGAFLHLFIAGLLGWHKRKTMVQLPLKIWAVGITGGLVSMTAYGLVLYAKNFAPLGAVSALRETSVIFATLIGFFVLKEGNWKRRLGAAVLMV
;
A
#
# COMPACT_ATOMS: atom_id res chain seq x y z
N MET A 1 -20.32 -0.74 8.83
CA MET A 1 -19.81 -1.67 7.80
C MET A 1 -20.35 -3.06 8.04
N SER A 2 -20.66 -3.81 6.97
CA SER A 2 -21.06 -5.23 7.10
C SER A 2 -19.85 -6.12 7.46
N ALA A 3 -20.12 -7.28 8.08
CA ALA A 3 -19.07 -8.26 8.41
C ALA A 3 -18.31 -8.74 7.15
N SER A 4 -19.00 -8.85 6.01
CA SER A 4 -18.36 -9.20 4.74
C SER A 4 -17.33 -8.19 4.26
N ILE A 5 -17.63 -6.89 4.36
CA ILE A 5 -16.69 -5.84 3.99
C ILE A 5 -15.47 -5.82 4.93
N ILE A 6 -15.69 -6.03 6.23
CA ILE A 6 -14.59 -6.16 7.19
C ILE A 6 -13.70 -7.35 6.81
N ALA A 7 -14.28 -8.52 6.52
CA ALA A 7 -13.51 -9.71 6.11
C ALA A 7 -12.71 -9.47 4.82
N ILE A 8 -13.27 -8.76 3.84
CA ILE A 8 -12.58 -8.38 2.59
C ILE A 8 -11.37 -7.49 2.91
N ILE A 9 -11.52 -6.47 3.77
CA ILE A 9 -10.42 -5.56 4.12
C ILE A 9 -9.33 -6.31 4.90
N LEU A 10 -9.68 -7.20 5.83
CA LEU A 10 -8.72 -8.01 6.56
C LEU A 10 -7.96 -8.98 5.64
N SER A 11 -8.67 -9.59 4.67
CA SER A 11 -8.03 -10.42 3.63
C SER A 11 -7.05 -9.60 2.78
N ALA A 12 -7.44 -8.39 2.39
CA ALA A 12 -6.57 -7.45 1.70
C ALA A 12 -5.34 -7.08 2.54
N ALA A 13 -5.52 -6.85 3.84
CA ALA A 13 -4.43 -6.55 4.78
C ALA A 13 -3.46 -7.72 4.92
N MET A 14 -3.96 -8.95 4.98
CA MET A 14 -3.14 -10.17 5.00
C MET A 14 -2.33 -10.33 3.71
N LEU A 15 -2.96 -10.22 2.54
CA LEU A 15 -2.27 -10.27 1.24
C LEU A 15 -1.24 -9.15 1.12
N HIS A 16 -1.56 -7.95 1.65
CA HIS A 16 -0.62 -6.84 1.69
C HIS A 16 0.63 -7.18 2.52
N ALA A 17 0.48 -7.84 3.66
CA ALA A 17 1.60 -8.31 4.48
C ALA A 17 2.45 -9.36 3.74
N VAL A 18 1.82 -10.27 3.00
CA VAL A 18 2.51 -11.32 2.22
C VAL A 18 3.43 -10.72 1.16
N TRP A 19 2.91 -9.85 0.27
CA TRP A 19 3.76 -9.29 -0.78
C TRP A 19 4.86 -8.37 -0.23
N ASN A 20 4.59 -7.65 0.87
CA ASN A 20 5.63 -6.87 1.55
C ASN A 20 6.74 -7.77 2.13
N ALA A 21 6.40 -8.95 2.66
CA ALA A 21 7.39 -9.92 3.12
C ALA A 21 8.28 -10.40 1.97
N ILE A 22 7.71 -10.61 0.77
CA ILE A 22 8.47 -10.95 -0.44
C ILE A 22 9.49 -9.84 -0.76
N VAL A 23 9.08 -8.59 -0.80
CA VAL A 23 9.97 -7.45 -1.07
C VAL A 23 11.02 -7.29 0.03
N LYS A 24 10.63 -7.51 1.29
CA LYS A 24 11.54 -7.39 2.45
C LYS A 24 12.71 -8.37 2.39
N THR A 25 12.46 -9.59 1.93
CA THR A 25 13.48 -10.65 1.82
C THR A 25 14.36 -10.52 0.58
N ALA A 26 14.05 -9.61 -0.33
CA ALA A 26 14.80 -9.41 -1.57
C ALA A 26 16.12 -8.68 -1.33
N VAL A 27 17.17 -9.10 -2.02
CA VAL A 27 18.51 -8.49 -1.98
C VAL A 27 18.50 -7.10 -2.61
N ASP A 28 17.90 -6.96 -3.80
CA ASP A 28 17.68 -5.66 -4.47
C ASP A 28 16.19 -5.33 -4.48
N ARG A 29 15.78 -4.47 -3.55
CA ARG A 29 14.39 -4.04 -3.39
C ARG A 29 13.87 -3.26 -4.60
N THR A 30 14.70 -2.43 -5.23
CA THR A 30 14.28 -1.64 -6.41
C THR A 30 13.97 -2.55 -7.58
N THR A 31 14.82 -3.53 -7.86
CA THR A 31 14.59 -4.54 -8.89
C THR A 31 13.33 -5.35 -8.59
N THR A 32 13.16 -5.78 -7.34
CA THR A 32 11.96 -6.53 -6.91
C THR A 32 10.68 -5.71 -7.03
N LEU A 33 10.68 -4.42 -6.70
CA LEU A 33 9.54 -3.53 -6.92
C LEU A 33 9.21 -3.38 -8.41
N GLY A 34 10.21 -3.35 -9.30
CA GLY A 34 10.00 -3.38 -10.74
C GLY A 34 9.32 -4.67 -11.22
N LEU A 35 9.73 -5.83 -10.68
CA LEU A 35 9.08 -7.12 -10.97
C LEU A 35 7.66 -7.19 -10.39
N VAL A 36 7.42 -6.65 -9.20
CA VAL A 36 6.08 -6.53 -8.61
C VAL A 36 5.19 -5.66 -9.47
N ALA A 37 5.68 -4.50 -9.94
CA ALA A 37 4.92 -3.65 -10.86
C ALA A 37 4.59 -4.39 -12.17
N LEU A 38 5.53 -5.13 -12.75
CA LEU A 38 5.30 -5.95 -13.94
C LEU A 38 4.28 -7.06 -13.69
N GLY A 39 4.30 -7.69 -12.51
CA GLY A 39 3.33 -8.70 -12.10
C GLY A 39 1.91 -8.15 -11.95
N GLN A 40 1.73 -6.85 -11.78
CA GLN A 40 0.42 -6.18 -11.82
C GLN A 40 0.00 -5.87 -13.26
N VAL A 41 0.94 -5.44 -14.11
CA VAL A 41 0.68 -5.07 -15.49
C VAL A 41 0.15 -6.24 -16.32
N LEU A 42 0.73 -7.43 -16.16
CA LEU A 42 0.37 -8.60 -16.97
C LEU A 42 -1.14 -8.95 -16.87
N PRO A 43 -1.71 -9.20 -15.67
CA PRO A 43 -3.14 -9.44 -15.56
C PRO A 43 -3.97 -8.19 -15.88
N GLY A 44 -3.46 -6.99 -15.58
CA GLY A 44 -4.09 -5.73 -15.96
C GLY A 44 -4.30 -5.63 -17.46
N ALA A 45 -3.27 -5.93 -18.25
CA ALA A 45 -3.35 -5.93 -19.74
C ALA A 45 -4.40 -6.92 -20.27
N VAL A 46 -4.47 -8.13 -19.70
CA VAL A 46 -5.52 -9.11 -20.05
C VAL A 46 -6.89 -8.59 -19.70
N MET A 47 -7.07 -8.05 -18.48
CA MET A 47 -8.37 -7.58 -18.01
C MET A 47 -8.89 -6.39 -18.80
N VAL A 48 -8.04 -5.40 -19.17
CA VAL A 48 -8.47 -4.26 -19.98
C VAL A 48 -8.88 -4.65 -21.40
N SER A 49 -8.41 -5.79 -21.93
CA SER A 49 -8.81 -6.26 -23.26
C SER A 49 -10.18 -6.95 -23.28
N ILE A 50 -10.71 -7.39 -22.12
CA ILE A 50 -11.96 -8.14 -22.01
C ILE A 50 -13.04 -7.41 -21.23
N LEU A 51 -12.68 -6.46 -20.36
CA LEU A 51 -13.63 -5.70 -19.56
C LEU A 51 -14.06 -4.42 -20.28
N PRO A 52 -15.29 -3.93 -20.04
CA PRO A 52 -15.73 -2.65 -20.57
C PRO A 52 -14.84 -1.51 -20.06
N LEU A 53 -14.80 -0.41 -20.80
CA LEU A 53 -14.14 0.81 -20.33
C LEU A 53 -14.85 1.33 -19.07
N PRO A 54 -14.11 1.80 -18.07
CA PRO A 54 -14.71 2.53 -16.96
C PRO A 54 -15.30 3.84 -17.47
N SER A 55 -16.19 4.48 -16.69
CA SER A 55 -16.78 5.76 -17.08
C SER A 55 -15.67 6.79 -17.39
N ILE A 56 -15.92 7.67 -18.35
CA ILE A 56 -14.95 8.73 -18.72
C ILE A 56 -14.64 9.63 -17.51
N GLU A 57 -15.61 9.86 -16.64
CA GLU A 57 -15.47 10.65 -15.43
C GLU A 57 -14.50 10.00 -14.44
N SER A 58 -14.47 8.66 -14.37
CA SER A 58 -13.55 7.95 -13.49
C SER A 58 -12.15 7.83 -14.06
N PHE A 59 -11.99 7.92 -15.37
CA PHE A 59 -10.69 7.72 -16.03
C PHE A 59 -9.67 8.77 -15.62
N ILE A 60 -10.10 10.02 -15.39
CA ILE A 60 -9.21 11.07 -14.88
C ILE A 60 -8.61 10.69 -13.51
N TYR A 61 -9.38 10.01 -12.65
CA TYR A 61 -8.90 9.56 -11.33
C TYR A 61 -7.89 8.42 -11.47
N ILE A 62 -8.03 7.53 -12.46
CA ILE A 62 -7.03 6.49 -12.74
C ILE A 62 -5.70 7.15 -13.13
N VAL A 63 -5.73 8.14 -14.02
CA VAL A 63 -4.55 8.88 -14.46
C VAL A 63 -3.91 9.63 -13.28
N LEU A 64 -4.70 10.38 -12.51
CA LEU A 64 -4.23 11.12 -11.34
C LEU A 64 -3.62 10.17 -10.29
N SER A 65 -4.28 9.05 -10.00
CA SER A 65 -3.76 8.03 -9.09
C SER A 65 -2.42 7.48 -9.59
N THR A 66 -2.31 7.19 -10.88
CA THR A 66 -1.05 6.71 -11.48
C THR A 66 0.07 7.73 -11.32
N LEU A 67 -0.19 9.02 -11.56
CA LEU A 67 0.80 10.09 -11.37
C LEU A 67 1.24 10.20 -9.91
N VAL A 68 0.30 10.11 -8.96
CA VAL A 68 0.63 10.12 -7.54
C VAL A 68 1.42 8.87 -7.14
N HIS A 69 1.14 7.71 -7.73
CA HIS A 69 1.93 6.50 -7.53
C HIS A 69 3.37 6.66 -8.02
N PHE A 70 3.62 7.38 -9.12
CA PHE A 70 5.00 7.73 -9.53
C PHE A 70 5.73 8.53 -8.45
N ALA A 71 5.09 9.59 -7.93
CA ALA A 71 5.66 10.38 -6.85
C ALA A 71 5.90 9.52 -5.59
N TYR A 72 4.94 8.66 -5.24
CA TYR A 72 5.07 7.70 -4.15
C TYR A 72 6.29 6.79 -4.31
N PHE A 73 6.46 6.12 -5.47
CA PHE A 73 7.59 5.23 -5.70
C PHE A 73 8.93 5.97 -5.67
N PHE A 74 8.97 7.18 -6.20
CA PHE A 74 10.16 8.02 -6.16
C PHE A 74 10.54 8.42 -4.72
N LEU A 75 9.58 8.94 -3.95
CA LEU A 75 9.80 9.35 -2.56
C LEU A 75 10.18 8.16 -1.68
N LEU A 76 9.47 7.03 -1.83
CA LEU A 76 9.75 5.79 -1.09
C LEU A 76 11.15 5.27 -1.39
N GLY A 77 11.54 5.24 -2.67
CA GLY A 77 12.88 4.81 -3.07
C GLY A 77 13.98 5.69 -2.46
N ARG A 78 13.79 7.02 -2.48
CA ARG A 78 14.70 7.96 -1.83
C ARG A 78 14.70 7.82 -0.32
N ALA A 79 13.54 7.63 0.31
CA ALA A 79 13.44 7.44 1.75
C ALA A 79 14.25 6.22 2.23
N TYR A 80 14.20 5.12 1.47
CA TYR A 80 14.98 3.90 1.77
C TYR A 80 16.48 4.02 1.50
N GLN A 81 16.91 5.01 0.73
CA GLN A 81 18.34 5.33 0.56
C GLN A 81 18.90 6.13 1.76
N HIS A 82 18.06 6.90 2.45
CA HIS A 82 18.45 7.79 3.54
C HIS A 82 18.10 7.27 4.94
N GLY A 83 17.31 6.18 5.03
CA GLY A 83 16.90 5.63 6.31
C GLY A 83 16.47 4.17 6.23
N ASP A 84 16.52 3.50 7.37
CA ASP A 84 16.11 2.11 7.48
C ASP A 84 14.61 1.92 7.24
N LEU A 85 14.25 0.77 6.66
CA LEU A 85 12.85 0.36 6.46
C LEU A 85 12.05 0.42 7.76
N SER A 86 12.67 0.01 8.88
CA SER A 86 12.05 0.01 10.22
C SER A 86 11.71 1.41 10.74
N VAL A 87 12.26 2.47 10.13
CA VAL A 87 11.97 3.88 10.47
C VAL A 87 11.01 4.48 9.45
N VAL A 88 11.36 4.37 8.18
CA VAL A 88 10.61 4.98 7.07
C VAL A 88 9.20 4.43 6.96
N TYR A 89 9.06 3.10 6.99
CA TYR A 89 7.77 2.45 6.78
C TYR A 89 6.70 2.82 7.83
N PRO A 90 7.01 2.78 9.14
CA PRO A 90 6.02 3.18 10.16
C PRO A 90 5.61 4.64 10.08
N ILE A 91 6.55 5.54 9.79
CA ILE A 91 6.25 6.96 9.65
C ILE A 91 5.32 7.19 8.45
N ALA A 92 5.68 6.63 7.29
CA ALA A 92 4.89 6.77 6.07
C ALA A 92 3.47 6.18 6.21
N ARG A 93 3.34 5.02 6.85
CA ARG A 93 2.06 4.32 7.00
C ARG A 93 1.22 4.87 8.15
N GLY A 94 1.85 5.28 9.26
CA GLY A 94 1.16 5.69 10.47
C GLY A 94 0.26 6.91 10.30
N ILE A 95 0.61 7.84 9.42
CA ILE A 95 -0.19 9.05 9.18
C ILE A 95 -1.35 8.84 8.19
N VAL A 96 -1.33 7.75 7.41
CA VAL A 96 -2.26 7.54 6.29
C VAL A 96 -3.72 7.50 6.74
N PRO A 97 -4.13 6.71 7.75
CA PRO A 97 -5.53 6.67 8.16
C PRO A 97 -6.08 8.03 8.58
N ALA A 98 -5.27 8.81 9.31
CA ALA A 98 -5.67 10.15 9.74
C ALA A 98 -5.83 11.10 8.55
N LEU A 99 -4.86 11.11 7.62
CA LEU A 99 -4.94 11.95 6.43
C LEU A 99 -6.09 11.56 5.51
N VAL A 100 -6.29 10.26 5.24
CA VAL A 100 -7.43 9.79 4.42
C VAL A 100 -8.75 10.19 5.05
N SER A 101 -8.89 10.02 6.38
CA SER A 101 -10.11 10.40 7.09
C SER A 101 -10.36 11.91 7.04
N LEU A 102 -9.30 12.70 7.19
CA LEU A 102 -9.37 14.16 7.09
C LEU A 102 -9.77 14.61 5.68
N TRP A 103 -9.13 14.08 4.64
CA TRP A 103 -9.47 14.40 3.26
C TRP A 103 -10.89 13.97 2.90
N ALA A 104 -11.30 12.77 3.32
CA ALA A 104 -12.66 12.27 3.08
C ALA A 104 -13.70 13.14 3.79
N MET A 105 -13.41 13.60 5.00
CA MET A 105 -14.29 14.53 5.73
C MET A 105 -14.37 15.89 5.02
N LEU A 106 -13.24 16.49 4.64
CA LEU A 106 -13.19 17.84 4.08
C LEU A 106 -13.71 17.91 2.64
N LEU A 107 -13.43 16.91 1.82
CA LEU A 107 -13.68 16.93 0.38
C LEU A 107 -14.91 16.12 -0.04
N LEU A 108 -15.29 15.09 0.73
CA LEU A 108 -16.40 14.21 0.41
C LEU A 108 -17.55 14.29 1.43
N GLY A 109 -17.39 15.05 2.51
CA GLY A 109 -18.37 15.13 3.59
C GLY A 109 -18.54 13.83 4.38
N GLU A 110 -17.58 12.88 4.30
CA GLU A 110 -17.64 11.64 5.06
C GLU A 110 -17.40 11.92 6.55
N VAL A 111 -18.42 11.66 7.38
CA VAL A 111 -18.32 11.85 8.82
C VAL A 111 -18.04 10.51 9.49
N LEU A 112 -16.94 10.42 10.21
CA LEU A 112 -16.61 9.28 11.04
C LEU A 112 -17.11 9.51 12.48
N PRO A 113 -17.67 8.47 13.15
CA PRO A 113 -18.01 8.57 14.56
C PRO A 113 -16.78 8.81 15.42
N ALA A 114 -16.93 9.46 16.58
CA ALA A 114 -15.84 9.78 17.49
C ALA A 114 -14.99 8.55 17.87
N LEU A 115 -15.63 7.39 18.04
CA LEU A 115 -14.94 6.13 18.33
C LEU A 115 -13.96 5.72 17.21
N ALA A 116 -14.28 6.00 15.94
CA ALA A 116 -13.37 5.71 14.82
C ALA A 116 -12.11 6.61 14.89
N TRP A 117 -12.24 7.87 15.30
CA TRP A 117 -11.08 8.76 15.51
C TRP A 117 -10.20 8.28 16.67
N VAL A 118 -10.80 7.76 17.75
CA VAL A 118 -10.05 7.11 18.85
C VAL A 118 -9.28 5.91 18.32
N GLY A 119 -9.92 5.04 17.51
CA GLY A 119 -9.26 3.90 16.86
C GLY A 119 -8.09 4.32 15.96
N ILE A 120 -8.27 5.36 15.13
CA ILE A 120 -7.19 5.91 14.29
C ILE A 120 -6.03 6.41 15.17
N GLY A 121 -6.32 7.09 16.27
CA GLY A 121 -5.32 7.54 17.24
C GLY A 121 -4.54 6.37 17.85
N LEU A 122 -5.22 5.29 18.23
CA LEU A 122 -4.59 4.08 18.79
C LEU A 122 -3.69 3.40 17.75
N ILE A 123 -4.12 3.33 16.48
CA ILE A 123 -3.28 2.81 15.39
C ILE A 123 -1.99 3.60 15.25
N ILE A 124 -2.07 4.93 15.22
CA ILE A 124 -0.89 5.81 15.14
C ILE A 124 0.04 5.58 16.32
N VAL A 125 -0.50 5.59 17.55
CA VAL A 125 0.27 5.34 18.76
C VAL A 125 0.92 3.97 18.74
N GLY A 126 0.19 2.91 18.36
CA GLY A 126 0.71 1.55 18.22
C GLY A 126 1.87 1.46 17.23
N ILE A 127 1.76 2.11 16.06
CA ILE A 127 2.84 2.17 15.06
C ILE A 127 4.07 2.88 15.63
N LEU A 128 3.89 4.02 16.30
CA LEU A 128 4.99 4.76 16.92
C LEU A 128 5.67 3.96 18.03
N LEU A 129 4.91 3.31 18.91
CA LEU A 129 5.44 2.47 19.99
C LEU A 129 6.18 1.24 19.46
N SER A 130 5.65 0.59 18.41
CA SER A 130 6.30 -0.54 17.75
C SER A 130 7.71 -0.21 17.27
N ASN A 131 7.92 1.04 16.85
CA ASN A 131 9.15 1.52 16.25
C ASN A 131 9.92 2.53 17.13
N TRP A 132 9.54 2.64 18.41
CA TRP A 132 10.05 3.63 19.35
C TRP A 132 11.58 3.70 19.43
N LYS A 133 12.26 2.53 19.44
CA LYS A 133 13.73 2.50 19.50
C LYS A 133 14.36 3.17 18.26
N ALA A 134 13.83 2.85 17.08
CA ALA A 134 14.31 3.41 15.82
C ALA A 134 14.04 4.92 15.74
N LEU A 135 12.87 5.36 16.20
CA LEU A 135 12.54 6.79 16.26
C LEU A 135 13.43 7.55 17.27
N ARG A 136 13.73 6.93 18.42
CA ARG A 136 14.57 7.55 19.46
C ARG A 136 16.05 7.62 19.10
N SER A 137 16.55 6.77 18.21
CA SER A 137 17.94 6.84 17.72
C SER A 137 18.23 8.08 16.87
N GLY A 138 17.21 8.87 16.57
CA GLY A 138 17.29 10.07 15.75
C GLY A 138 16.98 9.77 14.29
N VAL A 139 15.97 10.44 13.76
CA VAL A 139 15.64 10.38 12.32
C VAL A 139 16.12 11.66 11.67
N GLY A 140 17.00 11.54 10.69
CA GLY A 140 17.46 12.70 9.92
C GLY A 140 16.28 13.45 9.28
N LYS A 141 16.34 14.78 9.24
CA LYS A 141 15.27 15.63 8.67
C LYS A 141 14.87 15.20 7.26
N THR A 142 15.84 14.81 6.43
CA THR A 142 15.61 14.32 5.06
C THR A 142 14.80 13.03 5.07
N THR A 143 15.16 12.04 5.89
CA THR A 143 14.44 10.78 6.03
C THR A 143 13.01 11.01 6.50
N LEU A 144 12.82 11.87 7.50
CA LEU A 144 11.52 12.23 8.02
C LEU A 144 10.65 12.89 6.95
N GLY A 145 11.17 13.89 6.24
CA GLY A 145 10.46 14.58 5.16
C GLY A 145 10.05 13.64 4.02
N LEU A 146 10.96 12.75 3.60
CA LEU A 146 10.68 11.76 2.56
C LEU A 146 9.63 10.73 3.01
N ALA A 147 9.68 10.26 4.26
CA ALA A 147 8.70 9.33 4.81
C ALA A 147 7.31 9.97 4.94
N LEU A 148 7.22 11.19 5.45
CA LEU A 148 5.97 11.95 5.53
C LEU A 148 5.40 12.24 4.14
N GLY A 149 6.24 12.67 3.18
CA GLY A 149 5.84 12.87 1.79
C GLY A 149 5.32 11.59 1.14
N THR A 150 5.95 10.45 1.44
CA THR A 150 5.46 9.12 1.00
C THR A 150 4.06 8.84 1.56
N GLY A 151 3.85 9.06 2.87
CA GLY A 151 2.54 8.89 3.52
C GLY A 151 1.48 9.83 2.96
N PHE A 152 1.85 11.07 2.66
CA PHE A 152 0.98 12.04 2.01
C PHE A 152 0.55 11.54 0.61
N CYS A 153 1.48 11.07 -0.22
CA CYS A 153 1.14 10.47 -1.52
C CYS A 153 0.18 9.27 -1.36
N ILE A 154 0.42 8.41 -0.36
CA ILE A 154 -0.48 7.27 -0.08
C ILE A 154 -1.89 7.76 0.25
N SER A 155 -2.03 8.82 1.05
CA SER A 155 -3.32 9.37 1.42
C SER A 155 -4.04 9.98 0.20
N ILE A 156 -3.33 10.70 -0.66
CA ILE A 156 -3.89 11.31 -1.87
C ILE A 156 -4.36 10.26 -2.86
N TYR A 157 -3.52 9.28 -3.24
CA TYR A 157 -4.01 8.27 -4.17
C TYR A 157 -5.13 7.42 -3.56
N SER A 158 -5.13 7.20 -2.25
CA SER A 158 -6.22 6.49 -1.58
C SER A 158 -7.55 7.25 -1.70
N LEU A 159 -7.54 8.57 -1.57
CA LEU A 159 -8.70 9.43 -1.78
C LEU A 159 -9.15 9.42 -3.25
N VAL A 160 -8.20 9.70 -4.16
CA VAL A 160 -8.42 9.74 -5.61
C VAL A 160 -9.06 8.45 -6.10
N ASP A 161 -8.47 7.31 -5.72
CA ASP A 161 -9.01 5.99 -6.07
C ASP A 161 -10.37 5.72 -5.41
N GLY A 162 -10.60 6.25 -4.20
CA GLY A 162 -11.88 6.13 -3.51
C GLY A 162 -13.01 6.83 -4.26
N VAL A 163 -12.75 8.01 -4.80
CA VAL A 163 -13.69 8.73 -5.65
C VAL A 163 -13.83 8.05 -7.01
N GLY A 164 -12.70 7.77 -7.66
CA GLY A 164 -12.67 7.22 -9.00
C GLY A 164 -13.39 5.86 -9.11
N VAL A 165 -13.19 4.95 -8.15
CA VAL A 165 -13.84 3.64 -8.17
C VAL A 165 -15.36 3.74 -7.99
N ARG A 166 -15.84 4.69 -7.17
CA ARG A 166 -17.27 4.93 -6.97
C ARG A 166 -17.95 5.50 -8.23
N LEU A 167 -17.22 6.30 -9.00
CA LEU A 167 -17.71 6.88 -10.26
C LEU A 167 -17.56 5.91 -11.45
N SER A 168 -16.79 4.85 -11.31
CA SER A 168 -16.40 3.99 -12.45
C SER A 168 -17.54 3.17 -13.08
N GLY A 169 -18.63 2.96 -12.35
CA GLY A 169 -19.69 2.03 -12.74
C GLY A 169 -19.25 0.55 -12.74
N ASN A 170 -17.95 0.28 -12.80
CA ASN A 170 -17.39 -1.08 -12.74
C ASN A 170 -16.04 -1.09 -12.03
N THR A 171 -16.02 -1.60 -10.81
CA THR A 171 -14.81 -1.70 -9.99
C THR A 171 -13.70 -2.51 -10.63
N LEU A 172 -14.03 -3.59 -11.35
CA LEU A 172 -13.02 -4.44 -12.00
C LEU A 172 -12.34 -3.70 -13.16
N SER A 173 -13.11 -2.92 -13.93
CA SER A 173 -12.54 -2.10 -15.01
C SER A 173 -11.62 -1.01 -14.45
N TYR A 174 -12.04 -0.31 -13.40
CA TYR A 174 -11.21 0.69 -12.73
C TYR A 174 -9.89 0.08 -12.24
N TRP A 175 -9.98 -1.05 -11.54
CA TRP A 175 -8.84 -1.78 -11.02
C TRP A 175 -7.90 -2.28 -12.13
N ALA A 176 -8.47 -2.85 -13.22
CA ALA A 176 -7.72 -3.34 -14.36
C ALA A 176 -6.90 -2.22 -15.03
N TRP A 177 -7.52 -1.08 -15.29
CA TRP A 177 -6.86 0.08 -15.89
C TRP A 177 -5.79 0.67 -14.96
N GLY A 178 -6.05 0.79 -13.67
CA GLY A 178 -5.04 1.21 -12.69
C GLY A 178 -3.83 0.27 -12.68
N ALA A 179 -4.05 -1.05 -12.66
CA ALA A 179 -2.99 -2.06 -12.71
C ALA A 179 -2.23 -2.01 -14.05
N PHE A 180 -2.91 -1.84 -15.17
CA PHE A 180 -2.30 -1.72 -16.49
C PHE A 180 -1.40 -0.49 -16.60
N LEU A 181 -1.84 0.66 -16.09
CA LEU A 181 -1.04 1.89 -16.14
C LEU A 181 0.24 1.82 -15.28
N HIS A 182 0.36 0.85 -14.37
CA HIS A 182 1.66 0.56 -13.74
C HIS A 182 2.74 0.13 -14.75
N LEU A 183 2.37 -0.09 -16.04
CA LEU A 183 3.32 -0.28 -17.14
C LEU A 183 4.37 0.83 -17.20
N PHE A 184 3.98 2.08 -16.97
CA PHE A 184 4.91 3.20 -16.94
C PHE A 184 5.92 3.08 -15.80
N ILE A 185 5.46 2.66 -14.60
CA ILE A 185 6.33 2.44 -13.44
C ILE A 185 7.25 1.24 -13.69
N ALA A 186 6.69 0.12 -14.15
CA ALA A 186 7.46 -1.08 -14.49
C ALA A 186 8.50 -0.79 -15.59
N GLY A 187 8.11 0.00 -16.61
CA GLY A 187 8.99 0.43 -17.69
C GLY A 187 10.14 1.29 -17.19
N LEU A 188 9.87 2.29 -16.35
CA LEU A 188 10.90 3.16 -15.78
C LEU A 188 11.89 2.39 -14.91
N LEU A 189 11.39 1.58 -13.98
CA LEU A 189 12.22 0.77 -13.09
C LEU A 189 12.98 -0.33 -13.85
N GLY A 190 12.30 -0.97 -14.81
CA GLY A 190 12.90 -1.97 -15.71
C GLY A 190 14.01 -1.38 -16.57
N TRP A 191 13.81 -0.20 -17.15
CA TRP A 191 14.85 0.49 -17.91
C TRP A 191 16.05 0.87 -17.04
N HIS A 192 15.81 1.41 -15.86
CA HIS A 192 16.87 1.79 -14.92
C HIS A 192 17.68 0.58 -14.46
N LYS A 193 17.03 -0.55 -14.23
CA LYS A 193 17.63 -1.80 -13.73
C LYS A 193 17.83 -2.87 -14.82
N ARG A 194 17.72 -2.53 -16.11
CA ARG A 194 17.73 -3.51 -17.22
C ARG A 194 18.91 -4.49 -17.20
N LYS A 195 20.10 -4.00 -16.89
CA LYS A 195 21.31 -4.85 -16.84
C LYS A 195 21.23 -5.88 -15.72
N THR A 196 20.70 -5.49 -14.56
CA THR A 196 20.50 -6.38 -13.40
C THR A 196 19.38 -7.38 -13.69
N MET A 197 18.26 -6.90 -14.24
CA MET A 197 17.07 -7.74 -14.48
C MET A 197 17.36 -8.89 -15.45
N VAL A 198 18.10 -8.63 -16.53
CA VAL A 198 18.44 -9.68 -17.54
C VAL A 198 19.28 -10.81 -16.92
N GLN A 199 20.06 -10.52 -15.87
CA GLN A 199 20.93 -11.50 -15.22
C GLN A 199 20.23 -12.25 -14.06
N LEU A 200 18.96 -11.92 -13.73
CA LEU A 200 18.27 -12.56 -12.63
C LEU A 200 17.87 -14.00 -12.98
N PRO A 201 18.04 -14.93 -12.03
CA PRO A 201 17.49 -16.28 -12.16
C PRO A 201 15.98 -16.25 -12.30
N LEU A 202 15.42 -17.21 -13.06
CA LEU A 202 13.97 -17.35 -13.26
C LEU A 202 13.17 -17.40 -11.94
N LYS A 203 13.76 -18.00 -10.90
CA LYS A 203 13.17 -18.05 -9.55
C LYS A 203 12.89 -16.64 -8.99
N ILE A 204 13.80 -15.68 -9.19
CA ILE A 204 13.62 -14.30 -8.70
C ILE A 204 12.52 -13.59 -9.51
N TRP A 205 12.47 -13.82 -10.82
CA TRP A 205 11.38 -13.37 -11.67
C TRP A 205 10.03 -13.90 -11.18
N ALA A 206 9.93 -15.21 -10.96
CA ALA A 206 8.70 -15.85 -10.49
C ALA A 206 8.24 -15.28 -9.15
N VAL A 207 9.14 -15.11 -8.18
CA VAL A 207 8.85 -14.53 -6.86
C VAL A 207 8.36 -13.08 -6.99
N GLY A 208 9.03 -12.25 -7.81
CA GLY A 208 8.63 -10.87 -8.01
C GLY A 208 7.26 -10.73 -8.69
N ILE A 209 7.03 -11.49 -9.76
CA ILE A 209 5.73 -11.52 -10.47
C ILE A 209 4.61 -12.00 -9.54
N THR A 210 4.83 -13.08 -8.76
CA THR A 210 3.87 -13.57 -7.76
C THR A 210 3.58 -12.48 -6.72
N GLY A 211 4.60 -11.77 -6.25
CA GLY A 211 4.43 -10.62 -5.37
C GLY A 211 3.53 -9.54 -5.98
N GLY A 212 3.66 -9.31 -7.30
CA GLY A 212 2.81 -8.40 -8.06
C GLY A 212 1.36 -8.85 -8.13
N LEU A 213 1.12 -10.13 -8.42
CA LEU A 213 -0.23 -10.71 -8.44
C LEU A 213 -0.92 -10.58 -7.07
N VAL A 214 -0.20 -10.92 -6.00
CA VAL A 214 -0.71 -10.78 -4.62
C VAL A 214 -0.99 -9.32 -4.27
N SER A 215 -0.09 -8.41 -4.64
CA SER A 215 -0.27 -6.97 -4.42
C SER A 215 -1.47 -6.41 -5.19
N MET A 216 -1.63 -6.78 -6.46
CA MET A 216 -2.77 -6.41 -7.28
C MET A 216 -4.08 -6.89 -6.67
N THR A 217 -4.16 -8.16 -6.26
CA THR A 217 -5.35 -8.73 -5.62
C THR A 217 -5.67 -8.01 -4.30
N ALA A 218 -4.66 -7.79 -3.46
CA ALA A 218 -4.82 -7.05 -2.21
C ALA A 218 -5.43 -5.66 -2.44
N TYR A 219 -4.94 -4.95 -3.46
CA TYR A 219 -5.45 -3.61 -3.75
C TYR A 219 -6.83 -3.61 -4.39
N GLY A 220 -7.13 -4.58 -5.25
CA GLY A 220 -8.47 -4.77 -5.82
C GLY A 220 -9.56 -4.98 -4.76
N LEU A 221 -9.27 -5.79 -3.73
CA LEU A 221 -10.17 -5.98 -2.58
C LEU A 221 -10.41 -4.66 -1.83
N VAL A 222 -9.37 -3.82 -1.70
CA VAL A 222 -9.50 -2.49 -1.08
C VAL A 222 -10.37 -1.57 -1.93
N LEU A 223 -10.15 -1.53 -3.25
CA LEU A 223 -10.97 -0.74 -4.17
C LEU A 223 -12.45 -1.17 -4.10
N TYR A 224 -12.69 -2.48 -4.05
CA TYR A 224 -14.04 -2.99 -3.86
C TYR A 224 -14.67 -2.49 -2.55
N ALA A 225 -13.94 -2.60 -1.42
CA ALA A 225 -14.44 -2.16 -0.12
C ALA A 225 -14.74 -0.65 -0.06
N LYS A 226 -14.00 0.18 -0.81
CA LYS A 226 -14.20 1.64 -0.89
C LYS A 226 -15.55 2.05 -1.47
N ASN A 227 -16.24 1.15 -2.21
CA ASN A 227 -17.60 1.41 -2.69
C ASN A 227 -18.65 1.30 -1.56
N PHE A 228 -18.35 0.57 -0.49
CA PHE A 228 -19.35 0.19 0.52
C PHE A 228 -19.03 0.69 1.93
N ALA A 229 -17.89 1.37 2.10
CA ALA A 229 -17.44 1.84 3.40
C ALA A 229 -16.75 3.21 3.31
N PRO A 230 -16.78 4.00 4.41
CA PRO A 230 -16.02 5.25 4.49
C PRO A 230 -14.53 5.03 4.26
N LEU A 231 -13.90 5.92 3.48
CA LEU A 231 -12.50 5.76 3.06
C LEU A 231 -11.53 5.71 4.26
N GLY A 232 -11.81 6.53 5.28
CA GLY A 232 -11.02 6.54 6.52
C GLY A 232 -11.08 5.20 7.26
N ALA A 233 -12.28 4.58 7.35
CA ALA A 233 -12.46 3.29 8.01
C ALA A 233 -11.75 2.15 7.24
N VAL A 234 -11.85 2.16 5.89
CA VAL A 234 -11.11 1.21 5.04
C VAL A 234 -9.61 1.37 5.25
N SER A 235 -9.12 2.63 5.28
CA SER A 235 -7.70 2.91 5.49
C SER A 235 -7.23 2.45 6.88
N ALA A 236 -7.99 2.71 7.93
CA ALA A 236 -7.65 2.30 9.29
C ALA A 236 -7.56 0.76 9.43
N LEU A 237 -8.57 0.03 8.94
CA LEU A 237 -8.57 -1.43 8.98
C LEU A 237 -7.42 -2.06 8.17
N ARG A 238 -6.97 -1.41 7.10
CA ARG A 238 -5.79 -1.88 6.33
C ARG A 238 -4.51 -1.88 7.15
N GLU A 239 -4.40 -1.06 8.19
CA GLU A 239 -3.20 -1.04 9.05
C GLU A 239 -3.08 -2.30 9.90
N THR A 240 -4.12 -3.11 10.06
CA THR A 240 -4.03 -4.47 10.62
C THR A 240 -3.04 -5.36 9.86
N SER A 241 -2.64 -4.98 8.64
CA SER A 241 -1.55 -5.62 7.91
C SER A 241 -0.24 -5.70 8.71
N VAL A 242 -0.02 -4.78 9.65
CA VAL A 242 1.15 -4.80 10.55
C VAL A 242 1.12 -6.03 11.47
N ILE A 243 -0.07 -6.48 11.91
CA ILE A 243 -0.23 -7.70 12.70
C ILE A 243 0.16 -8.91 11.87
N PHE A 244 -0.41 -9.03 10.66
CA PHE A 244 -0.08 -10.12 9.75
C PHE A 244 1.41 -10.13 9.39
N ALA A 245 2.01 -8.96 9.12
CA ALA A 245 3.44 -8.82 8.85
C ALA A 245 4.30 -9.26 10.07
N THR A 246 3.85 -8.97 11.30
CA THR A 246 4.51 -9.41 12.53
C THR A 246 4.45 -10.92 12.69
N LEU A 247 3.27 -11.53 12.43
CA LEU A 247 3.10 -12.98 12.47
C LEU A 247 3.95 -13.69 11.41
N ILE A 248 3.96 -13.18 10.16
CA ILE A 248 4.83 -13.70 9.09
C ILE A 248 6.30 -13.56 9.50
N GLY A 249 6.70 -12.41 10.04
CA GLY A 249 8.04 -12.16 10.54
C GLY A 249 8.49 -13.19 11.59
N PHE A 250 7.60 -13.53 12.52
CA PHE A 250 7.86 -14.51 13.56
C PHE A 250 7.87 -15.95 13.05
N PHE A 251 6.76 -16.39 12.42
CA PHE A 251 6.58 -17.80 12.06
C PHE A 251 7.39 -18.22 10.84
N VAL A 252 7.50 -17.33 9.83
CA VAL A 252 8.11 -17.67 8.53
C VAL A 252 9.55 -17.17 8.47
N LEU A 253 9.81 -15.91 8.86
CA LEU A 253 11.14 -15.30 8.75
C LEU A 253 11.99 -15.51 10.01
N LYS A 254 11.43 -16.10 11.07
CA LYS A 254 12.10 -16.39 12.37
C LYS A 254 12.77 -15.15 12.98
N GLU A 255 12.13 -13.98 12.83
CA GLU A 255 12.63 -12.73 13.40
C GLU A 255 12.46 -12.69 14.91
N GLY A 256 13.49 -12.23 15.61
CA GLY A 256 13.44 -11.98 17.06
C GLY A 256 12.53 -10.79 17.44
N ASN A 257 12.27 -10.61 18.75
CA ASN A 257 11.50 -9.48 19.33
C ASN A 257 10.00 -9.41 18.97
N TRP A 258 9.41 -10.53 18.57
CA TRP A 258 7.99 -10.62 18.18
C TRP A 258 7.01 -10.19 19.29
N LYS A 259 7.30 -10.48 20.59
CA LYS A 259 6.43 -10.14 21.73
C LYS A 259 6.15 -8.64 21.83
N ARG A 260 7.19 -7.81 21.64
CA ARG A 260 7.05 -6.36 21.67
C ARG A 260 6.28 -5.84 20.45
N ARG A 261 6.53 -6.40 19.27
CA ARG A 261 5.82 -6.03 18.03
C ARG A 261 4.37 -6.47 18.08
N LEU A 262 4.08 -7.66 18.66
CA LEU A 262 2.72 -8.15 18.82
C LEU A 262 1.96 -7.30 19.85
N GLY A 263 2.57 -6.94 20.98
CA GLY A 263 1.95 -6.05 21.97
C GLY A 263 1.56 -4.68 21.38
N ALA A 264 2.44 -4.09 20.55
CA ALA A 264 2.11 -2.86 19.82
C ALA A 264 1.03 -3.07 18.75
N ALA A 265 1.02 -4.24 18.09
CA ALA A 265 0.02 -4.56 17.07
C ALA A 265 -1.38 -4.80 17.68
N VAL A 266 -1.47 -5.31 18.90
CA VAL A 266 -2.75 -5.45 19.65
C VAL A 266 -3.37 -4.09 19.95
N LEU A 267 -2.57 -3.04 20.16
CA LEU A 267 -3.08 -1.67 20.34
C LEU A 267 -3.70 -1.07 19.06
N MET A 268 -3.46 -1.70 17.91
CA MET A 268 -3.95 -1.21 16.60
C MET A 268 -5.32 -1.84 16.22
N VAL A 269 -5.81 -2.80 16.99
CA VAL A 269 -7.08 -3.53 16.77
C VAL A 269 -8.09 -3.19 17.85
#